data_eff4edd02fbe798254b1ce8680a3b3d9
#
_entry.id   eff4edd02fbe798254b1ce8680a3b3d9
#
_cell.length_a   1.000
_cell.length_b   1.000
_cell.length_c   1.000
_cell.angle_alpha   90.00
_cell.angle_beta   90.00
_cell.angle_gamma   90.00
#
_symmetry.space_group_name_H-M   'P 1'
#
loop_
_entity.id
_entity.type
_entity.pdbx_description
1 polymer ?
#
loop_
_entity_poly.entity_id
_entity_poly.type
_entity_poly.pdbx_seq_one_letter_code
_entity_poly.pdbx_strand_id
1 'polypeptide(L)'
;VCGPSRKVGFMPQRDQLFEWRSIWSNVTLGLTVRGENTPQRQAHVRELLERYGLADFAQKRPSQLSGGMRQRCALIRTLAAQPKVLLLDEPFSALDYQTRLAVSADIYRIIRQEGKTALLVTHDISEAISMSDRVVVLSHRPAVVKSIHRLTQLQGVPPLQRRDHPAFAGYF
;
A
#
# COMPACT_ATOMS: atom_id res chain seq x y z
N VAL A 1 -17.33 16.74 -0.53
CA VAL A 1 -16.43 16.01 0.40
C VAL A 1 -16.98 16.22 1.81
N CYS A 2 -17.35 15.12 2.49
CA CYS A 2 -18.01 15.21 3.83
C CYS A 2 -17.01 15.40 5.00
N GLY A 3 -15.74 15.70 4.73
CA GLY A 3 -14.70 15.90 5.74
C GLY A 3 -13.78 14.68 5.96
N PRO A 4 -12.74 14.82 6.82
CA PRO A 4 -11.80 13.75 7.11
C PRO A 4 -12.48 12.58 7.83
N SER A 5 -12.12 11.34 7.45
CA SER A 5 -12.71 10.14 8.05
C SER A 5 -11.61 9.24 8.65
N ARG A 6 -11.81 8.79 9.90
CA ARG A 6 -10.94 7.80 10.55
C ARG A 6 -10.98 6.42 9.88
N LYS A 7 -11.96 6.18 9.00
CA LYS A 7 -12.10 4.91 8.27
C LYS A 7 -11.18 4.81 7.06
N VAL A 8 -10.55 5.92 6.67
CA VAL A 8 -9.68 6.02 5.50
C VAL A 8 -8.24 6.17 5.96
N GLY A 9 -7.36 5.32 5.46
CA GLY A 9 -5.92 5.41 5.58
C GLY A 9 -5.31 5.92 4.27
N PHE A 10 -4.39 6.86 4.34
CA PHE A 10 -3.73 7.44 3.17
C PHE A 10 -2.24 7.11 3.18
N MET A 11 -1.76 6.58 2.08
CA MET A 11 -0.33 6.35 1.81
C MET A 11 0.08 7.21 0.62
N PRO A 12 0.85 8.28 0.84
CA PRO A 12 1.31 9.19 -0.21
C PRO A 12 2.42 8.56 -1.06
N GLN A 13 2.73 9.20 -2.18
CA GLN A 13 3.71 8.78 -3.19
C GLN A 13 5.11 8.46 -2.61
N ARG A 14 5.56 9.22 -1.61
CA ARG A 14 6.78 8.92 -0.86
C ARG A 14 6.42 8.28 0.47
N ASP A 15 7.30 7.44 1.02
CA ASP A 15 7.07 6.77 2.30
C ASP A 15 6.85 7.75 3.48
N GLN A 16 7.41 8.97 3.39
CA GLN A 16 7.31 10.03 4.39
C GLN A 16 7.60 9.53 5.81
N LEU A 17 8.54 8.62 5.94
CA LEU A 17 9.06 8.21 7.24
C LEU A 17 9.97 9.32 7.79
N PHE A 18 9.85 9.59 9.07
CA PHE A 18 10.71 10.56 9.74
C PHE A 18 12.08 9.94 10.01
N GLU A 19 13.12 10.43 9.34
CA GLU A 19 14.49 9.90 9.38
C GLU A 19 15.10 9.91 10.79
N TRP A 20 14.69 10.85 11.65
CA TRP A 20 15.18 10.96 13.03
C TRP A 20 14.44 10.06 14.03
N ARG A 21 13.39 9.36 13.60
CA ARG A 21 12.62 8.43 14.42
C ARG A 21 12.96 6.98 14.10
N SER A 22 12.82 6.10 15.10
CA SER A 22 12.85 4.66 14.84
C SER A 22 11.66 4.22 13.98
N ILE A 23 11.75 3.03 13.38
CA ILE A 23 10.63 2.42 12.62
C ILE A 23 9.42 2.24 13.54
N TRP A 24 9.62 1.74 14.76
CA TRP A 24 8.54 1.64 15.76
C TRP A 24 7.84 2.99 15.97
N SER A 25 8.59 4.05 16.19
CA SER A 25 8.04 5.39 16.42
C SER A 25 7.36 5.97 15.18
N ASN A 26 7.80 5.58 13.96
CA ASN A 26 7.15 5.94 12.71
C ASN A 26 5.81 5.22 12.55
N VAL A 27 5.77 3.90 12.73
CA VAL A 27 4.55 3.12 12.49
C VAL A 27 3.46 3.36 13.56
N THR A 28 3.85 3.73 14.77
CA THR A 28 2.90 4.07 15.85
C THR A 28 2.50 5.55 15.87
N LEU A 29 3.10 6.39 15.03
CA LEU A 29 2.89 7.85 15.07
C LEU A 29 1.41 8.24 14.98
N GLY A 30 0.68 7.64 14.05
CA GLY A 30 -0.75 7.93 13.87
C GLY A 30 -1.59 7.60 15.11
N LEU A 31 -1.22 6.54 15.83
CA LEU A 31 -1.85 6.17 17.11
C LEU A 31 -1.54 7.19 18.20
N THR A 32 -0.27 7.64 18.26
CA THR A 32 0.18 8.64 19.25
C THR A 32 -0.56 9.98 19.04
N VAL A 33 -0.62 10.46 17.80
CA VAL A 33 -1.28 11.74 17.47
C VAL A 33 -2.78 11.70 17.78
N ARG A 34 -3.41 10.53 17.65
CA ARG A 34 -4.85 10.35 17.94
C ARG A 34 -5.14 10.05 19.40
N GLY A 35 -4.13 9.90 20.27
CA GLY A 35 -4.31 9.44 21.65
C GLY A 35 -4.77 7.99 21.75
N GLU A 36 -4.58 7.19 20.71
CA GLU A 36 -5.03 5.78 20.60
C GLU A 36 -3.87 4.77 20.78
N ASN A 37 -2.71 5.22 21.26
CA ASN A 37 -1.51 4.38 21.41
C ASN A 37 -1.59 3.47 22.66
N THR A 38 -2.63 2.64 22.70
CA THR A 38 -2.90 1.70 23.79
C THR A 38 -2.04 0.43 23.66
N PRO A 39 -1.83 -0.34 24.76
CA PRO A 39 -1.11 -1.62 24.72
C PRO A 39 -1.67 -2.60 23.67
N GLN A 40 -2.99 -2.64 23.51
CA GLN A 40 -3.66 -3.48 22.50
C GLN A 40 -3.32 -3.05 21.06
N ARG A 41 -3.33 -1.75 20.78
CA ARG A 41 -2.93 -1.20 19.48
C ARG A 41 -1.46 -1.45 19.20
N GLN A 42 -0.60 -1.30 20.20
CA GLN A 42 0.83 -1.62 20.10
C GLN A 42 1.07 -3.10 19.81
N ALA A 43 0.32 -4.00 20.45
CA ALA A 43 0.40 -5.43 20.17
C ALA A 43 0.07 -5.72 18.70
N HIS A 44 -1.02 -5.15 18.18
CA HIS A 44 -1.37 -5.27 16.77
C HIS A 44 -0.26 -4.76 15.84
N VAL A 45 0.37 -3.63 16.15
CA VAL A 45 1.49 -3.12 15.34
C VAL A 45 2.70 -4.06 15.39
N ARG A 46 3.00 -4.70 16.54
CA ARG A 46 4.06 -5.72 16.63
C ARG A 46 3.76 -6.92 15.74
N GLU A 47 2.52 -7.42 15.78
CA GLU A 47 2.08 -8.50 14.89
C GLU A 47 2.24 -8.15 13.40
N LEU A 48 1.91 -6.91 13.00
CA LEU A 48 2.12 -6.45 11.62
C LEU A 48 3.62 -6.44 11.27
N LEU A 49 4.48 -5.92 12.16
CA LEU A 49 5.92 -5.89 11.92
C LEU A 49 6.51 -7.31 11.82
N GLU A 50 6.09 -8.24 12.67
CA GLU A 50 6.52 -9.64 12.63
C GLU A 50 6.04 -10.33 11.35
N ARG A 51 4.74 -10.25 11.05
CA ARG A 51 4.12 -10.88 9.89
C ARG A 51 4.74 -10.43 8.58
N TYR A 52 5.18 -9.19 8.50
CA TYR A 52 5.74 -8.60 7.28
C TYR A 52 7.27 -8.44 7.32
N GLY A 53 7.95 -9.15 8.23
CA GLY A 53 9.40 -9.32 8.25
C GLY A 53 10.17 -8.04 8.64
N LEU A 54 9.61 -7.22 9.52
CA LEU A 54 10.20 -5.96 9.95
C LEU A 54 10.42 -5.85 11.46
N ALA A 55 10.18 -6.94 12.22
CA ALA A 55 10.32 -6.95 13.69
C ALA A 55 11.73 -6.56 14.13
N ASP A 56 12.78 -7.14 13.52
CA ASP A 56 14.18 -6.89 13.85
C ASP A 56 14.63 -5.45 13.51
N PHE A 57 13.84 -4.76 12.70
CA PHE A 57 14.11 -3.39 12.29
C PHE A 57 13.32 -2.35 13.08
N ALA A 58 12.50 -2.77 14.05
CA ALA A 58 11.63 -1.87 14.81
C ALA A 58 12.38 -0.70 15.47
N GLN A 59 13.61 -0.94 15.98
CA GLN A 59 14.45 0.08 16.61
C GLN A 59 15.41 0.77 15.64
N LYS A 60 15.47 0.34 14.38
CA LYS A 60 16.31 0.95 13.35
C LYS A 60 15.68 2.25 12.85
N ARG A 61 16.49 3.07 12.15
CA ARG A 61 16.04 4.28 11.47
C ARG A 61 15.73 3.99 9.99
N PRO A 62 14.89 4.80 9.33
CA PRO A 62 14.56 4.62 7.91
C PRO A 62 15.78 4.52 6.99
N SER A 63 16.86 5.27 7.26
CA SER A 63 18.12 5.22 6.50
C SER A 63 18.81 3.85 6.51
N GLN A 64 18.44 2.96 7.42
CA GLN A 64 19.01 1.61 7.54
C GLN A 64 18.15 0.55 6.81
N LEU A 65 17.09 0.95 6.12
CA LEU A 65 16.15 0.08 5.43
C LEU A 65 16.30 0.21 3.90
N SER A 66 16.04 -0.89 3.20
CA SER A 66 15.88 -0.83 1.73
C SER A 66 14.61 -0.06 1.34
N GLY A 67 14.52 0.39 0.08
CA GLY A 67 13.34 1.08 -0.42
C GLY A 67 12.05 0.28 -0.24
N GLY A 68 12.09 -1.03 -0.51
CA GLY A 68 10.93 -1.91 -0.31
C GLY A 68 10.55 -2.08 1.16
N MET A 69 11.52 -2.15 2.06
CA MET A 69 11.24 -2.18 3.50
C MET A 69 10.61 -0.87 3.98
N ARG A 70 11.06 0.27 3.46
CA ARG A 70 10.47 1.60 3.76
C ARG A 70 9.02 1.67 3.31
N GLN A 71 8.69 1.17 2.11
CA GLN A 71 7.30 1.13 1.62
C GLN A 71 6.41 0.23 2.47
N ARG A 72 6.89 -0.95 2.88
CA ARG A 72 6.16 -1.81 3.84
C ARG A 72 5.94 -1.11 5.18
N CYS A 73 6.94 -0.39 5.71
CA CYS A 73 6.78 0.41 6.93
C CYS A 73 5.69 1.50 6.76
N ALA A 74 5.66 2.20 5.63
CA ALA A 74 4.65 3.23 5.34
C ALA A 74 3.24 2.61 5.29
N LEU A 75 3.10 1.43 4.69
CA LEU A 75 1.83 0.70 4.69
C LEU A 75 1.43 0.27 6.12
N ILE A 76 2.35 -0.32 6.91
CA ILE A 76 2.09 -0.72 8.30
C ILE A 76 1.67 0.49 9.13
N ARG A 77 2.33 1.65 8.98
CA ARG A 77 1.92 2.90 9.64
C ARG A 77 0.45 3.25 9.32
N THR A 78 0.05 3.05 8.07
CA THR A 78 -1.33 3.32 7.65
C THR A 78 -2.29 2.28 8.23
N LEU A 79 -1.92 1.00 8.23
CA LEU A 79 -2.71 -0.11 8.76
C LEU A 79 -2.85 -0.08 10.29
N ALA A 80 -1.86 0.47 11.01
CA ALA A 80 -1.88 0.59 12.47
C ALA A 80 -3.16 1.27 13.00
N ALA A 81 -3.70 2.24 12.24
CA ALA A 81 -4.95 2.91 12.55
C ALA A 81 -6.20 2.07 12.23
N GLN A 82 -6.06 0.87 11.70
CA GLN A 82 -7.13 -0.06 11.30
C GLN A 82 -8.19 0.59 10.39
N PRO A 83 -7.80 1.23 9.28
CA PRO A 83 -8.75 1.81 8.35
C PRO A 83 -9.59 0.72 7.67
N LYS A 84 -10.76 1.09 7.14
CA LYS A 84 -11.58 0.23 6.28
C LYS A 84 -11.14 0.32 4.81
N VAL A 85 -10.69 1.51 4.41
CA VAL A 85 -10.27 1.81 3.03
C VAL A 85 -8.86 2.39 3.04
N LEU A 86 -8.02 1.92 2.13
CA LEU A 86 -6.67 2.43 1.88
C LEU A 86 -6.68 3.26 0.59
N LEU A 87 -6.15 4.46 0.64
CA LEU A 87 -5.83 5.28 -0.53
C LEU A 87 -4.31 5.23 -0.73
N LEU A 88 -3.87 4.70 -1.85
CA LEU A 88 -2.46 4.52 -2.21
C LEU A 88 -2.17 5.41 -3.43
N ASP A 89 -1.37 6.45 -3.22
CA ASP A 89 -1.06 7.43 -4.25
C ASP A 89 0.35 7.16 -4.80
N GLU A 90 0.43 6.57 -6.00
CA GLU A 90 1.67 6.18 -6.67
C GLU A 90 2.71 5.52 -5.75
N PRO A 91 2.35 4.49 -4.96
CA PRO A 91 3.17 4.01 -3.85
C PRO A 91 4.50 3.38 -4.27
N PHE A 92 4.70 3.12 -5.56
CA PHE A 92 5.90 2.43 -6.07
C PHE A 92 6.74 3.27 -7.03
N SER A 93 6.36 4.52 -7.30
CA SER A 93 7.01 5.38 -8.31
C SER A 93 8.49 5.68 -8.02
N ALA A 94 8.91 5.65 -6.75
CA ALA A 94 10.29 5.90 -6.34
C ALA A 94 11.19 4.64 -6.36
N LEU A 95 10.68 3.48 -6.76
CA LEU A 95 11.41 2.21 -6.77
C LEU A 95 11.90 1.86 -8.18
N ASP A 96 13.09 1.23 -8.25
CA ASP A 96 13.54 0.60 -9.48
C ASP A 96 12.60 -0.55 -9.90
N TYR A 97 12.68 -0.99 -11.15
CA TYR A 97 11.74 -1.94 -11.72
C TYR A 97 11.66 -3.27 -10.96
N GLN A 98 12.80 -3.87 -10.60
CA GLN A 98 12.84 -5.18 -9.93
C GLN A 98 12.28 -5.08 -8.50
N THR A 99 12.72 -4.08 -7.76
CA THR A 99 12.19 -3.79 -6.42
C THR A 99 10.69 -3.50 -6.46
N ARG A 100 10.23 -2.76 -7.46
CA ARG A 100 8.81 -2.43 -7.67
C ARG A 100 7.96 -3.68 -7.82
N LEU A 101 8.38 -4.65 -8.64
CA LEU A 101 7.67 -5.91 -8.83
C LEU A 101 7.52 -6.69 -7.53
N ALA A 102 8.61 -6.85 -6.79
CA ALA A 102 8.60 -7.58 -5.52
C ALA A 102 7.73 -6.88 -4.47
N VAL A 103 7.91 -5.57 -4.31
CA VAL A 103 7.18 -4.78 -3.30
C VAL A 103 5.69 -4.66 -3.62
N SER A 104 5.31 -4.52 -4.90
CA SER A 104 3.90 -4.49 -5.29
C SER A 104 3.19 -5.80 -4.96
N ALA A 105 3.85 -6.94 -5.22
CA ALA A 105 3.32 -8.25 -4.86
C ALA A 105 3.16 -8.42 -3.33
N ASP A 106 4.15 -7.95 -2.56
CA ASP A 106 4.08 -7.96 -1.08
C ASP A 106 2.92 -7.09 -0.58
N ILE A 107 2.79 -5.87 -1.07
CA ILE A 107 1.73 -4.93 -0.65
C ILE A 107 0.35 -5.46 -1.04
N TYR A 108 0.19 -6.04 -2.23
CA TYR A 108 -1.06 -6.72 -2.62
C TYR A 108 -1.43 -7.81 -1.63
N ARG A 109 -0.47 -8.70 -1.30
CA ARG A 109 -0.66 -9.77 -0.33
C ARG A 109 -1.07 -9.23 1.04
N ILE A 110 -0.41 -8.20 1.53
CA ILE A 110 -0.72 -7.53 2.81
C ILE A 110 -2.16 -7.01 2.81
N ILE A 111 -2.57 -6.28 1.77
CA ILE A 111 -3.91 -5.70 1.66
C ILE A 111 -4.99 -6.79 1.66
N ARG A 112 -4.74 -7.91 0.94
CA ARG A 112 -5.67 -9.04 0.88
C ARG A 112 -5.76 -9.78 2.22
N GLN A 113 -4.63 -10.03 2.89
CA GLN A 113 -4.58 -10.70 4.20
C GLN A 113 -5.27 -9.89 5.29
N GLU A 114 -5.12 -8.56 5.26
CA GLU A 114 -5.78 -7.65 6.20
C GLU A 114 -7.26 -7.37 5.83
N GLY A 115 -7.79 -7.97 4.76
CA GLY A 115 -9.18 -7.82 4.34
C GLY A 115 -9.57 -6.38 4.03
N LYS A 116 -8.64 -5.55 3.49
CA LYS A 116 -8.89 -4.14 3.23
C LYS A 116 -9.33 -3.88 1.80
N THR A 117 -10.19 -2.88 1.62
CA THR A 117 -10.44 -2.28 0.31
C THR A 117 -9.37 -1.24 0.03
N ALA A 118 -8.76 -1.29 -1.16
CA ALA A 118 -7.75 -0.32 -1.57
C ALA A 118 -8.17 0.39 -2.85
N LEU A 119 -7.90 1.71 -2.90
CA LEU A 119 -7.90 2.51 -4.12
C LEU A 119 -6.44 2.88 -4.43
N LEU A 120 -5.93 2.35 -5.53
CA LEU A 120 -4.59 2.62 -6.04
C LEU A 120 -4.67 3.67 -7.13
N VAL A 121 -3.92 4.76 -7.00
CA VAL A 121 -3.69 5.74 -8.06
C VAL A 121 -2.31 5.46 -8.63
N THR A 122 -2.24 5.25 -9.94
CA THR A 122 -0.99 5.01 -10.66
C THR A 122 -1.11 5.47 -12.12
N HIS A 123 0.01 5.81 -12.72
CA HIS A 123 0.14 6.06 -14.17
C HIS A 123 0.71 4.85 -14.93
N ASP A 124 1.09 3.77 -14.22
CA ASP A 124 1.59 2.53 -14.81
C ASP A 124 0.44 1.56 -15.05
N ILE A 125 0.12 1.33 -16.33
CA ILE A 125 -0.98 0.44 -16.74
C ILE A 125 -0.73 -0.99 -16.27
N SER A 126 0.52 -1.48 -16.39
CA SER A 126 0.88 -2.83 -15.94
C SER A 126 0.67 -3.03 -14.44
N GLU A 127 0.97 -1.99 -13.66
CA GLU A 127 0.73 -1.98 -12.22
C GLU A 127 -0.78 -2.00 -11.93
N ALA A 128 -1.55 -1.14 -12.58
CA ALA A 128 -3.01 -1.09 -12.43
C ALA A 128 -3.65 -2.45 -12.71
N ILE A 129 -3.30 -3.12 -13.82
CA ILE A 129 -3.83 -4.43 -14.19
C ILE A 129 -3.35 -5.52 -13.22
N SER A 130 -2.06 -5.48 -12.81
CA SER A 130 -1.51 -6.52 -11.93
C SER A 130 -2.11 -6.50 -10.53
N MET A 131 -2.43 -5.32 -9.99
CA MET A 131 -2.80 -5.16 -8.59
C MET A 131 -4.29 -4.98 -8.31
N SER A 132 -5.12 -4.75 -9.34
CA SER A 132 -6.52 -4.38 -9.13
C SER A 132 -7.50 -5.50 -9.51
N ASP A 133 -8.70 -5.44 -8.96
CA ASP A 133 -9.86 -6.22 -9.44
C ASP A 133 -10.65 -5.42 -10.48
N ARG A 134 -10.48 -4.09 -10.47
CA ARG A 134 -11.14 -3.15 -11.38
C ARG A 134 -10.26 -1.94 -11.63
N VAL A 135 -10.13 -1.54 -12.88
CA VAL A 135 -9.40 -0.33 -13.31
C VAL A 135 -10.40 0.73 -13.76
N VAL A 136 -10.22 1.95 -13.27
CA VAL A 136 -10.96 3.13 -13.71
C VAL A 136 -10.00 4.04 -14.47
N VAL A 137 -10.27 4.27 -15.75
CA VAL A 137 -9.45 5.14 -16.60
C VAL A 137 -10.05 6.55 -16.57
N LEU A 138 -9.20 7.53 -16.30
CA LEU A 138 -9.57 8.95 -16.33
C LEU A 138 -9.12 9.60 -17.63
N SER A 139 -9.88 10.58 -18.09
CA SER A 139 -9.53 11.41 -19.24
C SER A 139 -8.46 12.44 -18.89
N HIS A 140 -7.95 13.15 -19.91
CA HIS A 140 -7.18 14.37 -19.75
C HIS A 140 -8.02 15.46 -19.04
N ARG A 141 -7.35 16.52 -18.55
CA ARG A 141 -8.00 17.62 -17.81
C ARG A 141 -9.06 18.36 -18.66
N PRO A 142 -10.21 18.67 -18.08
CA PRO A 142 -10.74 18.26 -16.77
C PRO A 142 -11.03 16.76 -16.74
N ALA A 143 -10.52 16.05 -15.69
CA ALA A 143 -10.59 14.61 -15.61
C ALA A 143 -12.02 14.13 -15.36
N VAL A 144 -12.51 13.25 -16.26
CA VAL A 144 -13.77 12.52 -16.13
C VAL A 144 -13.50 11.02 -16.27
N VAL A 145 -14.39 10.18 -15.76
CA VAL A 145 -14.28 8.72 -15.95
C VAL A 145 -14.50 8.41 -17.43
N LYS A 146 -13.45 7.93 -18.11
CA LYS A 146 -13.47 7.54 -19.52
C LYS A 146 -14.01 6.12 -19.69
N SER A 147 -13.52 5.18 -18.89
CA SER A 147 -13.94 3.78 -18.91
C SER A 147 -13.71 3.09 -17.58
N ILE A 148 -14.39 1.96 -17.37
CA ILE A 148 -14.23 1.10 -16.22
C ILE A 148 -14.06 -0.34 -16.71
N HIS A 149 -12.95 -0.98 -16.35
CA HIS A 149 -12.61 -2.34 -16.76
C HIS A 149 -12.61 -3.26 -15.53
N ARG A 150 -13.40 -4.32 -15.56
CA ARG A 150 -13.37 -5.38 -14.55
C ARG A 150 -12.42 -6.47 -15.03
N LEU A 151 -11.44 -6.81 -14.21
CA LEU A 151 -10.40 -7.77 -14.55
C LEU A 151 -10.81 -9.20 -14.14
N THR A 152 -11.98 -9.64 -14.61
CA THR A 152 -12.60 -10.89 -14.19
C THR A 152 -11.74 -12.12 -14.47
N GLN A 153 -11.02 -12.13 -15.60
CA GLN A 153 -10.14 -13.25 -15.98
C GLN A 153 -8.86 -13.32 -15.13
N LEU A 154 -8.53 -12.27 -14.39
CA LEU A 154 -7.35 -12.21 -13.52
C LEU A 154 -7.71 -12.32 -12.04
N GLN A 155 -8.98 -12.54 -11.70
CA GLN A 155 -9.40 -12.69 -10.30
C GLN A 155 -8.70 -13.88 -9.62
N GLY A 156 -8.19 -13.64 -8.41
CA GLY A 156 -7.47 -14.66 -7.64
C GLY A 156 -6.05 -14.95 -8.09
N VAL A 157 -5.63 -14.44 -9.26
CA VAL A 157 -4.26 -14.60 -9.76
C VAL A 157 -3.34 -13.59 -9.05
N PRO A 158 -2.19 -14.03 -8.48
CA PRO A 158 -1.21 -13.13 -7.85
C PRO A 158 -0.60 -12.12 -8.85
N PRO A 159 -0.18 -10.91 -8.41
CA PRO A 159 0.29 -9.84 -9.29
C PRO A 159 1.38 -10.24 -10.28
N LEU A 160 2.39 -11.00 -9.83
CA LEU A 160 3.48 -11.47 -10.69
C LEU A 160 2.99 -12.42 -11.77
N GLN A 161 2.11 -13.36 -11.42
CA GLN A 161 1.55 -14.34 -12.37
C GLN A 161 0.54 -13.71 -13.34
N ARG A 162 -0.08 -12.58 -12.97
CA ARG A 162 -0.99 -11.85 -13.89
C ARG A 162 -0.26 -11.34 -15.11
N ARG A 163 1.01 -10.94 -14.98
CA ARG A 163 1.81 -10.40 -16.10
C ARG A 163 2.08 -11.45 -17.18
N ASP A 164 2.18 -12.71 -16.78
CA ASP A 164 2.40 -13.84 -17.69
C ASP A 164 1.08 -14.48 -18.16
N HIS A 165 -0.06 -14.01 -17.65
CA HIS A 165 -1.36 -14.57 -17.97
C HIS A 165 -1.80 -14.14 -19.38
N PRO A 166 -2.30 -15.06 -20.24
CA PRO A 166 -2.70 -14.73 -21.63
C PRO A 166 -3.69 -13.57 -21.74
N ALA A 167 -4.60 -13.42 -20.77
CA ALA A 167 -5.58 -12.34 -20.76
C ALA A 167 -4.96 -10.96 -20.43
N PHE A 168 -3.72 -10.90 -19.91
CA PHE A 168 -3.11 -9.64 -19.48
C PHE A 168 -2.98 -8.65 -20.63
N ALA A 169 -2.48 -9.10 -21.78
CA ALA A 169 -2.31 -8.26 -22.97
C ALA A 169 -3.65 -7.71 -23.50
N GLY A 170 -4.76 -8.42 -23.30
CA GLY A 170 -6.08 -7.98 -23.75
C GLY A 170 -6.68 -6.82 -22.92
N TYR A 171 -6.05 -6.44 -21.82
CA TYR A 171 -6.45 -5.30 -20.99
C TYR A 171 -5.61 -4.03 -21.25
N PHE A 172 -4.59 -4.10 -22.11
CA PHE A 172 -3.81 -2.96 -22.59
C PHE A 172 -4.54 -2.28 -23.72
#